data_29999786b4b42a20e43fde5019208c5d
#
_entry.id   29999786b4b42a20e43fde5019208c5d
#
_cell.length_a   1.000
_cell.length_b   1.000
_cell.length_c   1.000
_cell.angle_alpha   90.00
_cell.angle_beta   90.00
_cell.angle_gamma   90.00
#
_symmetry.space_group_name_H-M   'P 1'
#
loop_
_entity.id
_entity.type
_entity.pdbx_description
1 polymer ?
#
loop_
_entity_poly.entity_id
_entity_poly.type
_entity_poly.pdbx_seq_one_letter_code
_entity_poly.pdbx_strand_id
1 'polypeptide(L)'
;MNNSFKIIAKATSVFSFAFIFMACQNTEVNTEKMEDIELEEQDVEAPQSDVDLSVTYQVPTPNELFTLFSDVEVAFDANLLNSTSNTEKYSSNKIKALNFGVYSTDLAFAANFGEATASLKYFSVIKNLGDELNVNNAFDQLVFDRIEQNIQANNSDSLFNLSNETYYNAYTYLKDNDRGSTLSLIVVGGWVESLYILTNLVDYEVDKELLSRIADQRLTLENLYGFMAEYQSDSDVSEIMASLLPIEEVLMNLESEESSIETGVNDNGTYNLDGGADFFMSQDEFNSLKEAVNALRNSIVESEI
;
A
#
# COMPACT_ATOMS: atom_id res chain seq x y z
N MET A 1 18.63 43.74 43.20
CA MET A 1 17.75 44.07 44.34
C MET A 1 16.44 43.34 44.19
N ASN A 2 16.21 42.44 45.16
CA ASN A 2 14.94 41.81 45.60
C ASN A 2 14.05 41.10 44.56
N ASN A 3 14.09 39.77 44.56
CA ASN A 3 13.36 38.78 45.40
C ASN A 3 11.85 38.99 45.44
N SER A 4 11.14 38.00 44.91
CA SER A 4 10.08 37.34 45.71
C SER A 4 9.65 36.01 45.02
N PHE A 5 10.01 34.94 45.67
CA PHE A 5 9.45 33.58 45.55
C PHE A 5 7.97 33.59 46.00
N LYS A 6 7.10 32.90 45.28
CA LYS A 6 5.85 32.39 45.84
C LYS A 6 5.73 30.89 45.58
N ILE A 7 5.90 30.15 46.64
CA ILE A 7 5.58 28.74 46.82
C ILE A 7 4.06 28.61 46.92
N ILE A 8 3.45 27.73 46.14
CA ILE A 8 2.08 27.26 46.39
C ILE A 8 2.13 25.74 46.56
N ALA A 9 1.58 25.35 47.71
CA ALA A 9 1.61 24.05 48.34
C ALA A 9 0.78 23.00 47.60
N LYS A 10 1.27 21.76 47.66
CA LYS A 10 0.61 20.52 47.25
C LYS A 10 -0.51 20.17 48.23
N ALA A 11 -1.69 19.84 47.71
CA ALA A 11 -2.72 19.10 48.45
C ALA A 11 -2.71 17.65 47.96
N THR A 12 -2.25 16.75 48.80
CA THR A 12 -2.31 15.30 48.65
C THR A 12 -3.68 14.82 49.17
N SER A 13 -4.50 14.25 48.30
CA SER A 13 -5.70 13.51 48.70
C SER A 13 -5.38 12.02 48.72
N VAL A 14 -5.37 11.45 49.93
CA VAL A 14 -5.21 10.02 50.17
C VAL A 14 -6.59 9.36 50.09
N PHE A 15 -6.78 8.48 49.12
CA PHE A 15 -7.95 7.61 49.03
C PHE A 15 -7.58 6.24 49.63
N SER A 16 -8.09 5.97 50.82
CA SER A 16 -8.00 4.66 51.49
C SER A 16 -8.93 3.66 50.81
N PHE A 17 -8.37 2.60 50.25
CA PHE A 17 -9.13 1.42 49.84
C PHE A 17 -9.04 0.36 50.94
N ALA A 18 -10.20 0.08 51.54
CA ALA A 18 -10.36 -0.97 52.55
C ALA A 18 -10.38 -2.35 51.87
N PHE A 19 -9.45 -3.21 52.26
CA PHE A 19 -9.43 -4.64 51.90
C PHE A 19 -10.38 -5.38 52.85
N ILE A 20 -11.40 -6.01 52.26
CA ILE A 20 -12.25 -6.99 52.99
C ILE A 20 -11.62 -8.37 52.75
N PHE A 21 -11.04 -8.94 53.79
CA PHE A 21 -10.64 -10.33 53.82
C PHE A 21 -11.89 -11.19 54.08
N MET A 22 -12.21 -12.07 53.11
CA MET A 22 -13.22 -13.11 53.30
C MET A 22 -12.50 -14.44 53.54
N ALA A 23 -12.70 -15.01 54.70
CA ALA A 23 -12.05 -16.22 55.20
C ALA A 23 -12.44 -17.45 54.36
N CYS A 24 -11.45 -18.27 54.03
CA CYS A 24 -11.65 -19.64 53.56
C CYS A 24 -12.14 -20.52 54.68
N GLN A 25 -13.31 -21.15 54.52
CA GLN A 25 -13.68 -22.34 55.27
C GLN A 25 -13.30 -23.59 54.49
N ASN A 26 -12.50 -24.43 55.13
CA ASN A 26 -12.22 -25.80 54.70
C ASN A 26 -13.52 -26.61 54.70
N THR A 27 -13.82 -27.25 53.57
CA THR A 27 -14.80 -28.32 53.50
C THR A 27 -14.08 -29.57 53.02
N GLU A 28 -14.17 -30.59 53.81
CA GLU A 28 -13.56 -31.93 53.63
C GLU A 28 -14.07 -32.61 52.35
N VAL A 29 -13.15 -33.23 51.64
CA VAL A 29 -13.43 -34.04 50.46
C VAL A 29 -14.07 -35.35 50.88
N ASN A 30 -15.34 -35.54 50.55
CA ASN A 30 -16.03 -36.79 50.70
C ASN A 30 -15.93 -37.55 49.37
N THR A 31 -15.20 -38.68 49.40
CA THR A 31 -15.08 -39.60 48.27
C THR A 31 -16.31 -40.49 48.19
N GLU A 32 -17.29 -40.16 47.38
CA GLU A 32 -18.36 -41.09 46.97
C GLU A 32 -18.37 -41.22 45.45
N LYS A 33 -18.15 -42.48 45.06
CA LYS A 33 -18.55 -43.20 43.83
C LYS A 33 -18.71 -42.36 42.54
N MET A 34 -17.78 -42.65 41.62
CA MET A 34 -18.01 -42.44 40.19
C MET A 34 -19.12 -43.40 39.73
N GLU A 35 -20.28 -42.83 39.39
CA GLU A 35 -21.25 -43.49 38.53
C GLU A 35 -20.93 -43.12 37.10
N ASP A 36 -20.93 -44.13 36.23
CA ASP A 36 -20.70 -44.03 34.81
C ASP A 36 -21.74 -43.09 34.20
N ILE A 37 -21.29 -41.91 33.74
CA ILE A 37 -22.11 -41.02 32.92
C ILE A 37 -21.87 -41.46 31.45
N GLU A 38 -22.83 -42.18 30.91
CA GLU A 38 -22.94 -42.33 29.45
C GLU A 38 -23.07 -40.96 28.83
N LEU A 39 -22.04 -40.53 28.10
CA LEU A 39 -22.11 -39.34 27.25
C LEU A 39 -23.01 -39.69 26.06
N GLU A 40 -24.25 -39.26 26.07
CA GLU A 40 -25.03 -39.13 24.86
C GLU A 40 -24.25 -38.23 23.88
N GLU A 41 -23.80 -38.81 22.75
CA GLU A 41 -23.31 -38.05 21.61
C GLU A 41 -24.48 -37.18 21.09
N GLN A 42 -24.60 -35.96 21.58
CA GLN A 42 -25.37 -34.96 20.88
C GLN A 42 -24.53 -34.57 19.64
N ASP A 43 -25.04 -34.95 18.48
CA ASP A 43 -24.64 -34.38 17.19
C ASP A 43 -24.79 -32.84 17.28
N VAL A 44 -23.73 -32.18 17.71
CA VAL A 44 -23.60 -30.74 17.56
C VAL A 44 -23.28 -30.52 16.08
N GLU A 45 -24.31 -30.31 15.26
CA GLU A 45 -24.11 -29.71 13.96
C GLU A 45 -23.27 -28.48 14.17
N ALA A 46 -22.00 -28.53 13.70
CA ALA A 46 -21.14 -27.38 13.63
C ALA A 46 -21.89 -26.28 12.88
N PRO A 47 -21.96 -25.04 13.40
CA PRO A 47 -22.55 -23.96 12.64
C PRO A 47 -21.78 -23.89 11.32
N GLN A 48 -22.47 -24.17 10.22
CA GLN A 48 -22.00 -23.79 8.88
C GLN A 48 -21.96 -22.24 8.89
N SER A 49 -20.87 -21.68 9.38
CA SER A 49 -20.53 -20.34 9.02
C SER A 49 -20.20 -20.41 7.52
N ASP A 50 -21.08 -19.86 6.70
CA ASP A 50 -20.68 -19.35 5.39
C ASP A 50 -19.61 -18.30 5.66
N VAL A 51 -18.37 -18.76 5.86
CA VAL A 51 -17.21 -17.91 5.78
C VAL A 51 -17.14 -17.59 4.30
N ASP A 52 -17.64 -16.42 3.95
CA ASP A 52 -17.40 -15.83 2.65
C ASP A 52 -15.87 -15.68 2.54
N LEU A 53 -15.24 -16.68 1.94
CA LEU A 53 -13.84 -16.67 1.57
C LEU A 53 -13.68 -15.79 0.32
N SER A 54 -14.18 -14.56 0.38
CA SER A 54 -13.87 -13.58 -0.63
C SER A 54 -12.36 -13.38 -0.59
N VAL A 55 -11.68 -13.86 -1.64
CA VAL A 55 -10.25 -13.59 -1.82
C VAL A 55 -10.12 -12.09 -1.99
N THR A 56 -9.60 -11.42 -0.97
CA THR A 56 -9.32 -10.00 -1.05
C THR A 56 -7.92 -9.87 -1.66
N TYR A 57 -7.85 -9.53 -2.93
CA TYR A 57 -6.58 -9.21 -3.57
C TYR A 57 -5.98 -7.95 -2.96
N GLN A 58 -4.73 -8.06 -2.55
CA GLN A 58 -4.01 -6.92 -2.00
C GLN A 58 -3.50 -6.07 -3.16
N VAL A 59 -4.17 -4.96 -3.39
CA VAL A 59 -3.81 -4.01 -4.45
C VAL A 59 -2.59 -3.20 -3.98
N PRO A 60 -1.60 -2.91 -4.84
CA PRO A 60 -0.44 -2.09 -4.47
C PRO A 60 -0.87 -0.77 -3.84
N THR A 61 -0.31 -0.48 -2.68
CA THR A 61 -0.62 0.73 -1.93
C THR A 61 0.43 1.81 -2.19
N PRO A 62 0.10 3.10 -2.02
CA PRO A 62 1.11 4.15 -2.08
C PRO A 62 2.28 3.93 -1.12
N ASN A 63 2.06 3.25 0.01
CA ASN A 63 3.12 2.95 0.98
C ASN A 63 4.16 1.98 0.44
N GLU A 64 3.74 0.96 -0.26
CA GLU A 64 4.67 0.03 -0.91
C GLU A 64 5.55 0.77 -1.90
N LEU A 65 4.96 1.70 -2.66
CA LEU A 65 5.67 2.55 -3.60
C LEU A 65 6.66 3.49 -2.89
N PHE A 66 6.26 4.13 -1.80
CA PHE A 66 7.15 4.96 -0.99
C PHE A 66 8.29 4.17 -0.35
N THR A 67 8.00 2.94 0.12
CA THR A 67 9.03 2.08 0.71
C THR A 67 10.10 1.72 -0.31
N LEU A 68 9.70 1.48 -1.56
CA LEU A 68 10.66 1.21 -2.65
C LEU A 68 11.64 2.37 -2.86
N PHE A 69 11.19 3.62 -2.68
CA PHE A 69 12.05 4.80 -2.87
C PHE A 69 12.84 5.20 -1.63
N SER A 70 12.35 4.92 -0.42
CA SER A 70 13.01 5.36 0.82
C SER A 70 14.34 4.67 1.08
N ASP A 71 14.53 3.47 0.54
CA ASP A 71 15.73 2.67 0.72
C ASP A 71 16.79 2.90 -0.39
N VAL A 72 16.47 3.76 -1.37
CA VAL A 72 17.36 4.05 -2.50
C VAL A 72 18.25 5.26 -2.18
N GLU A 73 19.55 5.06 -2.05
CA GLU A 73 20.56 6.14 -1.93
C GLU A 73 20.85 6.76 -3.30
N VAL A 74 19.81 7.32 -3.96
CA VAL A 74 19.95 7.98 -5.26
C VAL A 74 19.57 9.45 -5.17
N ALA A 75 20.07 10.25 -6.12
CA ALA A 75 19.68 11.64 -6.24
C ALA A 75 18.31 11.78 -6.94
N PHE A 76 17.53 12.77 -6.55
CA PHE A 76 16.33 13.13 -7.28
C PHE A 76 16.62 13.49 -8.74
N ASP A 77 15.93 12.87 -9.69
CA ASP A 77 15.99 13.21 -11.11
C ASP A 77 14.59 13.59 -11.63
N ALA A 78 14.37 14.88 -11.80
CA ALA A 78 13.12 15.41 -12.33
C ALA A 78 12.83 14.99 -13.79
N ASN A 79 13.82 14.50 -14.54
CA ASN A 79 13.63 14.06 -15.92
C ASN A 79 12.91 12.70 -16.02
N LEU A 80 12.90 11.93 -14.95
CA LEU A 80 12.13 10.68 -14.87
C LEU A 80 10.62 10.93 -14.77
N LEU A 81 10.22 12.07 -14.24
CA LEU A 81 8.84 12.36 -13.93
C LEU A 81 8.05 12.81 -15.16
N ASN A 82 6.75 12.49 -15.18
CA ASN A 82 5.86 12.89 -16.26
C ASN A 82 5.70 14.41 -16.33
N SER A 83 5.88 15.00 -17.51
CA SER A 83 5.66 16.42 -17.68
C SER A 83 4.20 16.81 -17.42
N THR A 84 3.97 17.78 -16.55
CA THR A 84 2.61 18.29 -16.29
C THR A 84 1.93 18.90 -17.51
N SER A 85 2.68 19.26 -18.58
CA SER A 85 2.10 19.71 -19.84
C SER A 85 1.40 18.58 -20.63
N ASN A 86 1.71 17.31 -20.33
CA ASN A 86 1.06 16.17 -20.98
C ASN A 86 -0.43 16.06 -20.65
N THR A 87 -0.92 16.73 -19.59
CA THR A 87 -2.35 16.75 -19.24
C THR A 87 -3.23 17.28 -20.38
N GLU A 88 -2.70 18.14 -21.24
CA GLU A 88 -3.41 18.65 -22.42
C GLU A 88 -3.75 17.57 -23.46
N LYS A 89 -3.06 16.42 -23.41
CA LYS A 89 -3.26 15.27 -24.30
C LYS A 89 -4.36 14.32 -23.82
N TYR A 90 -4.76 14.40 -22.53
CA TYR A 90 -5.62 13.39 -21.89
C TYR A 90 -7.09 13.66 -22.11
N SER A 91 -7.68 12.99 -23.11
CA SER A 91 -9.06 13.22 -23.51
C SER A 91 -10.06 12.16 -22.96
N SER A 92 -9.64 10.90 -22.84
CA SER A 92 -10.51 9.81 -22.36
C SER A 92 -10.38 9.60 -20.84
N ASN A 93 -11.43 9.01 -20.23
CA ASN A 93 -11.39 8.65 -18.82
C ASN A 93 -10.34 7.58 -18.53
N LYS A 94 -10.10 6.64 -19.45
CA LYS A 94 -9.03 5.65 -19.37
C LYS A 94 -7.67 6.33 -19.19
N ILE A 95 -7.31 7.20 -20.12
CA ILE A 95 -6.02 7.91 -20.09
C ILE A 95 -5.89 8.79 -18.85
N LYS A 96 -6.95 9.49 -18.46
CA LYS A 96 -6.95 10.32 -17.24
C LYS A 96 -6.76 9.47 -15.98
N ALA A 97 -7.41 8.31 -15.89
CA ALA A 97 -7.29 7.43 -14.73
C ALA A 97 -5.88 6.83 -14.61
N LEU A 98 -5.31 6.32 -15.72
CA LEU A 98 -3.94 5.85 -15.76
C LEU A 98 -2.96 6.94 -15.33
N ASN A 99 -3.08 8.14 -15.90
CA ASN A 99 -2.19 9.26 -15.59
C ASN A 99 -2.45 9.89 -14.21
N PHE A 100 -3.64 9.75 -13.64
CA PHE A 100 -3.85 10.07 -12.23
C PHE A 100 -2.95 9.20 -11.34
N GLY A 101 -2.83 7.90 -11.64
CA GLY A 101 -1.90 6.98 -10.96
C GLY A 101 -0.43 7.38 -11.18
N VAL A 102 -0.04 7.67 -12.43
CA VAL A 102 1.32 8.14 -12.78
C VAL A 102 1.69 9.37 -11.97
N TYR A 103 0.89 10.43 -12.00
CA TYR A 103 1.19 11.66 -11.26
C TYR A 103 1.13 11.49 -9.75
N SER A 104 0.34 10.54 -9.24
CA SER A 104 0.34 10.21 -7.81
C SER A 104 1.66 9.61 -7.37
N THR A 105 2.27 8.78 -8.20
CA THR A 105 3.62 8.24 -7.98
C THR A 105 4.70 9.32 -8.13
N ASP A 106 4.60 10.19 -9.12
CA ASP A 106 5.49 11.35 -9.28
C ASP A 106 5.48 12.27 -8.06
N LEU A 107 4.27 12.54 -7.52
CA LEU A 107 4.12 13.28 -6.27
C LEU A 107 4.83 12.57 -5.12
N ALA A 108 4.61 11.26 -4.99
CA ALA A 108 5.19 10.43 -3.94
C ALA A 108 6.73 10.48 -4.00
N PHE A 109 7.29 10.30 -5.19
CA PHE A 109 8.72 10.36 -5.43
C PHE A 109 9.31 11.74 -5.09
N ALA A 110 8.72 12.83 -5.62
CA ALA A 110 9.17 14.19 -5.32
C ALA A 110 9.08 14.53 -3.82
N ALA A 111 8.02 14.09 -3.15
CA ALA A 111 7.84 14.32 -1.71
C ALA A 111 8.87 13.57 -0.87
N ASN A 112 9.23 12.34 -1.26
CA ASN A 112 10.25 11.53 -0.57
C ASN A 112 11.63 12.21 -0.59
N PHE A 113 11.96 12.90 -1.68
CA PHE A 113 13.21 13.69 -1.80
C PHE A 113 13.12 15.12 -1.26
N GLY A 114 12.00 15.50 -0.66
CA GLY A 114 11.81 16.84 -0.09
C GLY A 114 11.66 17.95 -1.16
N GLU A 115 11.31 17.59 -2.39
CA GLU A 115 11.15 18.51 -3.51
C GLU A 115 9.77 19.20 -3.47
N ALA A 116 9.58 20.11 -2.49
CA ALA A 116 8.30 20.74 -2.21
C ALA A 116 7.67 21.44 -3.44
N THR A 117 8.48 22.11 -4.27
CA THR A 117 7.98 22.80 -5.48
C THR A 117 7.46 21.81 -6.52
N ALA A 118 8.17 20.72 -6.75
CA ALA A 118 7.73 19.64 -7.65
C ALA A 118 6.47 18.97 -7.09
N SER A 119 6.46 18.64 -5.80
CA SER A 119 5.33 18.04 -5.11
C SER A 119 4.04 18.87 -5.24
N LEU A 120 4.10 20.19 -5.02
CA LEU A 120 2.94 21.09 -5.21
C LEU A 120 2.44 21.11 -6.66
N LYS A 121 3.36 21.06 -7.63
CA LYS A 121 3.02 21.03 -9.06
C LYS A 121 2.26 19.75 -9.41
N TYR A 122 2.75 18.58 -8.99
CA TYR A 122 2.09 17.30 -9.23
C TYR A 122 0.78 17.17 -8.47
N PHE A 123 0.73 17.61 -7.22
CA PHE A 123 -0.49 17.67 -6.45
C PHE A 123 -1.60 18.48 -7.16
N SER A 124 -1.27 19.64 -7.74
CA SER A 124 -2.22 20.44 -8.52
C SER A 124 -2.77 19.67 -9.73
N VAL A 125 -1.93 18.91 -10.42
CA VAL A 125 -2.36 18.08 -11.56
C VAL A 125 -3.30 16.95 -11.09
N ILE A 126 -2.95 16.25 -10.02
CA ILE A 126 -3.78 15.18 -9.44
C ILE A 126 -5.15 15.71 -9.05
N LYS A 127 -5.21 16.88 -8.41
CA LYS A 127 -6.47 17.51 -8.02
C LYS A 127 -7.35 17.79 -9.25
N ASN A 128 -6.78 18.36 -10.30
CA ASN A 128 -7.52 18.66 -11.53
C ASN A 128 -8.02 17.38 -12.24
N LEU A 129 -7.16 16.36 -12.40
CA LEU A 129 -7.56 15.07 -12.96
C LEU A 129 -8.62 14.38 -12.10
N GLY A 130 -8.50 14.48 -10.77
CA GLY A 130 -9.48 13.96 -9.83
C GLY A 130 -10.86 14.62 -9.96
N ASP A 131 -10.90 15.94 -10.20
CA ASP A 131 -12.16 16.65 -10.50
C ASP A 131 -12.78 16.17 -11.81
N GLU A 132 -11.97 16.03 -12.87
CA GLU A 132 -12.44 15.55 -14.18
C GLU A 132 -12.93 14.09 -14.14
N LEU A 133 -12.30 13.26 -13.32
CA LEU A 133 -12.69 11.87 -13.09
C LEU A 133 -13.81 11.72 -12.04
N ASN A 134 -14.22 12.79 -11.37
CA ASN A 134 -15.13 12.78 -10.22
C ASN A 134 -14.69 11.85 -9.08
N VAL A 135 -13.40 11.71 -8.85
CA VAL A 135 -12.83 10.97 -7.71
C VAL A 135 -12.56 11.85 -6.51
N ASN A 136 -12.45 13.17 -6.69
CA ASN A 136 -12.25 14.10 -5.57
C ASN A 136 -13.43 14.11 -4.56
N ASN A 137 -14.60 13.59 -4.96
CA ASN A 137 -15.72 13.38 -4.05
C ASN A 137 -15.44 12.30 -2.97
N ALA A 138 -14.39 11.49 -3.15
CA ALA A 138 -13.91 10.56 -2.13
C ALA A 138 -13.18 11.28 -0.98
N PHE A 139 -12.80 12.54 -1.18
CA PHE A 139 -11.97 13.29 -0.26
C PHE A 139 -12.69 14.52 0.28
N ASP A 140 -12.55 14.72 1.59
CA ASP A 140 -12.90 16.02 2.19
C ASP A 140 -11.91 17.10 1.71
N GLN A 141 -12.37 18.33 1.54
CA GLN A 141 -11.51 19.48 1.25
C GLN A 141 -10.36 19.61 2.26
N LEU A 142 -10.59 19.24 3.51
CA LEU A 142 -9.58 19.25 4.57
C LEU A 142 -8.40 18.31 4.27
N VAL A 143 -8.62 17.21 3.54
CA VAL A 143 -7.53 16.31 3.13
C VAL A 143 -6.58 17.00 2.18
N PHE A 144 -7.11 17.72 1.18
CA PHE A 144 -6.30 18.49 0.24
C PHE A 144 -5.51 19.60 0.94
N ASP A 145 -6.15 20.32 1.88
CA ASP A 145 -5.48 21.36 2.65
C ASP A 145 -4.35 20.79 3.53
N ARG A 146 -4.56 19.60 4.11
CA ARG A 146 -3.53 18.89 4.90
C ARG A 146 -2.35 18.43 4.03
N ILE A 147 -2.63 17.90 2.84
CA ILE A 147 -1.56 17.49 1.89
C ILE A 147 -0.73 18.73 1.53
N GLU A 148 -1.36 19.82 1.13
CA GLU A 148 -0.68 21.06 0.75
C GLU A 148 0.19 21.60 1.91
N GLN A 149 -0.35 21.65 3.13
CA GLN A 149 0.39 22.11 4.31
C GLN A 149 1.60 21.23 4.62
N ASN A 150 1.47 19.90 4.50
CA ASN A 150 2.58 18.98 4.75
C ASN A 150 3.66 19.06 3.66
N ILE A 151 3.27 19.27 2.39
CA ILE A 151 4.23 19.53 1.32
C ILE A 151 5.00 20.83 1.61
N GLN A 152 4.32 21.92 1.98
CA GLN A 152 4.95 23.21 2.31
C GLN A 152 5.87 23.12 3.54
N ALA A 153 5.52 22.26 4.50
CA ALA A 153 6.33 22.00 5.69
C ALA A 153 7.48 21.00 5.44
N ASN A 154 7.55 20.40 4.25
CA ASN A 154 8.48 19.32 3.92
C ASN A 154 8.38 18.13 4.93
N ASN A 155 7.14 17.77 5.30
CA ASN A 155 6.85 16.74 6.29
C ASN A 155 6.50 15.41 5.59
N SER A 156 7.52 14.67 5.18
CA SER A 156 7.37 13.40 4.44
C SER A 156 6.62 12.33 5.23
N ASP A 157 6.87 12.21 6.55
CA ASP A 157 6.19 11.22 7.38
C ASP A 157 4.67 11.45 7.45
N SER A 158 4.26 12.71 7.57
CA SER A 158 2.84 13.06 7.55
C SER A 158 2.20 12.87 6.18
N LEU A 159 2.95 13.12 5.09
CA LEU A 159 2.50 12.85 3.73
C LEU A 159 2.29 11.35 3.50
N PHE A 160 3.21 10.53 4.00
CA PHE A 160 3.10 9.08 3.95
C PHE A 160 1.81 8.56 4.62
N ASN A 161 1.56 8.96 5.86
CA ASN A 161 0.34 8.55 6.58
C ASN A 161 -0.94 9.05 5.90
N LEU A 162 -0.92 10.29 5.41
CA LEU A 162 -2.04 10.91 4.73
C LEU A 162 -2.32 10.28 3.36
N SER A 163 -1.27 9.84 2.67
CA SER A 163 -1.38 9.11 1.40
C SER A 163 -2.15 7.80 1.59
N ASN A 164 -1.86 7.04 2.65
CA ASN A 164 -2.59 5.83 2.97
C ASN A 164 -4.06 6.08 3.29
N GLU A 165 -4.34 7.03 4.18
CA GLU A 165 -5.72 7.41 4.52
C GLU A 165 -6.49 7.79 3.25
N THR A 166 -5.86 8.56 2.38
CA THR A 166 -6.43 9.02 1.11
C THR A 166 -6.69 7.86 0.15
N TYR A 167 -5.74 6.92 0.05
CA TYR A 167 -5.89 5.73 -0.78
C TYR A 167 -7.09 4.87 -0.35
N TYR A 168 -7.21 4.56 0.93
CA TYR A 168 -8.33 3.74 1.43
C TYR A 168 -9.68 4.42 1.25
N ASN A 169 -9.75 5.74 1.41
CA ASN A 169 -10.97 6.50 1.17
C ASN A 169 -11.35 6.48 -0.32
N ALA A 170 -10.38 6.65 -1.22
CA ALA A 170 -10.61 6.56 -2.66
C ALA A 170 -11.04 5.16 -3.07
N TYR A 171 -10.34 4.12 -2.58
CA TYR A 171 -10.65 2.73 -2.84
C TYR A 171 -12.10 2.42 -2.46
N THR A 172 -12.47 2.71 -1.21
CA THR A 172 -13.82 2.44 -0.70
C THR A 172 -14.87 3.22 -1.49
N TYR A 173 -14.63 4.52 -1.74
CA TYR A 173 -15.56 5.33 -2.51
C TYR A 173 -15.79 4.80 -3.93
N LEU A 174 -14.72 4.47 -4.65
CA LEU A 174 -14.83 3.96 -6.03
C LEU A 174 -15.49 2.58 -6.07
N LYS A 175 -15.18 1.71 -5.12
CA LYS A 175 -15.79 0.39 -4.98
C LYS A 175 -17.28 0.49 -4.66
N ASP A 176 -17.67 1.32 -3.69
CA ASP A 176 -19.07 1.50 -3.26
C ASP A 176 -19.94 2.19 -4.32
N ASN A 177 -19.33 2.86 -5.28
CA ASN A 177 -20.02 3.53 -6.40
C ASN A 177 -19.90 2.76 -7.73
N ASP A 178 -19.58 1.47 -7.70
CA ASP A 178 -19.43 0.60 -8.88
C ASP A 178 -18.39 1.13 -9.89
N ARG A 179 -17.30 1.75 -9.39
CA ARG A 179 -16.24 2.37 -10.20
C ARG A 179 -14.89 1.64 -10.07
N GLY A 180 -14.94 0.35 -9.80
CA GLY A 180 -13.72 -0.47 -9.66
C GLY A 180 -12.86 -0.50 -10.93
N SER A 181 -13.47 -0.40 -12.13
CA SER A 181 -12.71 -0.24 -13.38
C SER A 181 -11.81 1.01 -13.35
N THR A 182 -12.35 2.16 -12.92
CA THR A 182 -11.55 3.39 -12.79
C THR A 182 -10.42 3.21 -11.78
N LEU A 183 -10.70 2.57 -10.65
CA LEU A 183 -9.69 2.27 -9.63
C LEU A 183 -8.58 1.36 -10.18
N SER A 184 -8.94 0.32 -10.94
CA SER A 184 -7.97 -0.59 -11.58
C SER A 184 -7.00 0.18 -12.47
N LEU A 185 -7.49 1.10 -13.29
CA LEU A 185 -6.67 1.93 -14.16
C LEU A 185 -5.74 2.87 -13.37
N ILE A 186 -6.24 3.49 -12.30
CA ILE A 186 -5.43 4.34 -11.41
C ILE A 186 -4.27 3.54 -10.79
N VAL A 187 -4.56 2.34 -10.28
CA VAL A 187 -3.57 1.50 -9.64
C VAL A 187 -2.51 1.02 -10.64
N VAL A 188 -2.93 0.59 -11.83
CA VAL A 188 -1.99 0.18 -12.89
C VAL A 188 -1.07 1.33 -13.28
N GLY A 189 -1.62 2.54 -13.48
CA GLY A 189 -0.81 3.70 -13.82
C GLY A 189 0.25 4.01 -12.78
N GLY A 190 -0.11 3.95 -11.50
CA GLY A 190 0.83 4.15 -10.40
C GLY A 190 1.90 3.06 -10.31
N TRP A 191 1.51 1.81 -10.46
CA TRP A 191 2.44 0.68 -10.44
C TRP A 191 3.44 0.72 -11.59
N VAL A 192 2.98 0.99 -12.81
CA VAL A 192 3.84 1.12 -13.99
C VAL A 192 4.84 2.27 -13.84
N GLU A 193 4.41 3.44 -13.33
CA GLU A 193 5.30 4.57 -13.07
C GLU A 193 6.35 4.25 -12.01
N SER A 194 5.98 3.50 -10.97
CA SER A 194 6.92 3.06 -9.93
C SER A 194 8.01 2.16 -10.51
N LEU A 195 7.62 1.17 -11.31
CA LEU A 195 8.58 0.31 -12.00
C LEU A 195 9.45 1.10 -12.98
N TYR A 196 8.86 2.07 -13.69
CA TYR A 196 9.60 2.95 -14.59
C TYR A 196 10.69 3.73 -13.84
N ILE A 197 10.34 4.38 -12.75
CA ILE A 197 11.30 5.14 -11.95
C ILE A 197 12.38 4.20 -11.39
N LEU A 198 12.00 3.10 -10.76
CA LEU A 198 12.93 2.13 -10.17
C LEU A 198 13.90 1.56 -11.19
N THR A 199 13.40 1.04 -12.32
CA THR A 199 14.25 0.41 -13.33
C THR A 199 15.17 1.40 -14.03
N ASN A 200 14.88 2.70 -13.98
CA ASN A 200 15.76 3.75 -14.52
C ASN A 200 16.74 4.31 -13.50
N LEU A 201 16.49 4.16 -12.20
CA LEU A 201 17.40 4.59 -11.14
C LEU A 201 18.38 3.49 -10.72
N VAL A 202 17.97 2.23 -10.77
CA VAL A 202 18.77 1.09 -10.28
C VAL A 202 19.95 0.80 -11.23
N ASP A 203 21.14 0.67 -10.64
CA ASP A 203 22.31 0.10 -11.30
C ASP A 203 22.35 -1.42 -11.03
N TYR A 204 22.21 -2.22 -12.09
CA TYR A 204 22.16 -3.68 -11.98
C TYR A 204 23.35 -4.28 -11.24
N GLU A 205 24.57 -3.73 -11.41
CA GLU A 205 25.77 -4.27 -10.79
C GLU A 205 25.92 -3.88 -9.30
N VAL A 206 25.31 -2.77 -8.89
CA VAL A 206 25.48 -2.19 -7.56
C VAL A 206 24.30 -2.49 -6.63
N ASP A 207 23.07 -2.31 -7.11
CA ASP A 207 21.88 -2.24 -6.27
C ASP A 207 21.16 -3.59 -6.14
N LYS A 208 21.86 -4.63 -5.66
CA LYS A 208 21.32 -6.00 -5.61
C LYS A 208 20.04 -6.14 -4.77
N GLU A 209 19.92 -5.41 -3.67
CA GLU A 209 18.74 -5.42 -2.83
C GLU A 209 17.51 -4.86 -3.57
N LEU A 210 17.70 -3.76 -4.31
CA LEU A 210 16.63 -3.18 -5.12
C LEU A 210 16.20 -4.08 -6.28
N LEU A 211 17.15 -4.82 -6.87
CA LEU A 211 16.84 -5.81 -7.89
C LEU A 211 15.94 -6.92 -7.37
N SER A 212 16.19 -7.42 -6.14
CA SER A 212 15.30 -8.38 -5.48
C SER A 212 13.89 -7.79 -5.31
N ARG A 213 13.77 -6.56 -4.83
CA ARG A 213 12.46 -5.89 -4.68
C ARG A 213 11.74 -5.65 -6.01
N ILE A 214 12.48 -5.41 -7.10
CA ILE A 214 11.91 -5.34 -8.44
C ILE A 214 11.42 -6.72 -8.89
N ALA A 215 12.16 -7.78 -8.60
CA ALA A 215 11.75 -9.15 -8.89
C ALA A 215 10.49 -9.56 -8.09
N ASP A 216 10.37 -9.15 -6.84
CA ASP A 216 9.20 -9.36 -5.97
C ASP A 216 7.93 -8.68 -6.52
N GLN A 217 8.05 -7.74 -7.45
CA GLN A 217 6.90 -7.15 -8.13
C GLN A 217 6.11 -8.16 -8.97
N ARG A 218 6.64 -9.36 -9.18
CA ARG A 218 5.88 -10.51 -9.66
C ARG A 218 4.63 -10.76 -8.80
N LEU A 219 4.78 -10.81 -7.47
CA LEU A 219 3.65 -11.02 -6.54
C LEU A 219 2.64 -9.88 -6.59
N THR A 220 3.13 -8.66 -6.72
CA THR A 220 2.29 -7.48 -6.89
C THR A 220 1.48 -7.55 -8.18
N LEU A 221 2.11 -7.99 -9.29
CA LEU A 221 1.43 -8.16 -10.57
C LEU A 221 0.36 -9.26 -10.53
N GLU A 222 0.62 -10.39 -9.85
CA GLU A 222 -0.37 -11.45 -9.64
C GLU A 222 -1.61 -10.92 -8.92
N ASN A 223 -1.42 -10.17 -7.84
CA ASN A 223 -2.51 -9.52 -7.10
C ASN A 223 -3.27 -8.49 -7.96
N LEU A 224 -2.54 -7.71 -8.74
CA LEU A 224 -3.11 -6.71 -9.64
C LEU A 224 -3.98 -7.36 -10.71
N TYR A 225 -3.53 -8.46 -11.32
CA TYR A 225 -4.35 -9.23 -12.26
C TYR A 225 -5.59 -9.81 -11.58
N GLY A 226 -5.45 -10.37 -10.38
CA GLY A 226 -6.59 -10.85 -9.60
C GLY A 226 -7.64 -9.78 -9.37
N PHE A 227 -7.20 -8.58 -8.98
CA PHE A 227 -8.09 -7.43 -8.79
C PHE A 227 -8.74 -6.97 -10.11
N MET A 228 -7.97 -6.83 -11.19
CA MET A 228 -8.49 -6.43 -12.50
C MET A 228 -9.47 -7.44 -13.09
N ALA A 229 -9.32 -8.73 -12.79
CA ALA A 229 -10.20 -9.78 -13.29
C ALA A 229 -11.66 -9.58 -12.87
N GLU A 230 -11.92 -8.92 -11.73
CA GLU A 230 -13.27 -8.54 -11.31
C GLU A 230 -13.95 -7.57 -12.30
N TYR A 231 -13.14 -6.80 -13.04
CA TYR A 231 -13.59 -5.72 -13.94
C TYR A 231 -13.24 -5.99 -15.41
N GLN A 232 -12.82 -7.19 -15.77
CA GLN A 232 -12.38 -7.55 -17.14
C GLN A 232 -13.47 -7.41 -18.22
N SER A 233 -14.75 -7.29 -17.83
CA SER A 233 -15.84 -6.99 -18.76
C SER A 233 -15.83 -5.54 -19.27
N ASP A 234 -15.10 -4.66 -18.61
CA ASP A 234 -14.83 -3.30 -19.05
C ASP A 234 -13.71 -3.33 -20.10
N SER A 235 -13.96 -2.72 -21.28
CA SER A 235 -13.02 -2.75 -22.40
C SER A 235 -11.70 -2.07 -22.06
N ASP A 236 -11.73 -0.97 -21.30
CA ASP A 236 -10.54 -0.20 -20.93
C ASP A 236 -9.64 -1.02 -19.99
N VAL A 237 -10.24 -1.78 -19.06
CA VAL A 237 -9.52 -2.71 -18.17
C VAL A 237 -8.94 -3.88 -18.96
N SER A 238 -9.72 -4.48 -19.87
CA SER A 238 -9.25 -5.59 -20.72
C SER A 238 -8.08 -5.19 -21.62
N GLU A 239 -8.12 -3.99 -22.20
CA GLU A 239 -7.05 -3.46 -23.04
C GLU A 239 -5.77 -3.21 -22.24
N ILE A 240 -5.85 -2.65 -21.04
CA ILE A 240 -4.68 -2.43 -20.21
C ILE A 240 -4.09 -3.74 -19.69
N MET A 241 -4.91 -4.75 -19.35
CA MET A 241 -4.43 -6.10 -19.02
C MET A 241 -3.62 -6.69 -20.16
N ALA A 242 -4.09 -6.56 -21.41
CA ALA A 242 -3.34 -7.01 -22.57
C ALA A 242 -2.02 -6.24 -22.77
N SER A 243 -1.99 -4.97 -22.42
CA SER A 243 -0.79 -4.13 -22.54
C SER A 243 0.27 -4.46 -21.46
N LEU A 244 -0.10 -5.14 -20.38
CA LEU A 244 0.82 -5.61 -19.35
C LEU A 244 1.54 -6.91 -19.70
N LEU A 245 1.10 -7.65 -20.72
CA LEU A 245 1.66 -8.96 -21.10
C LEU A 245 3.20 -8.96 -21.29
N PRO A 246 3.84 -7.96 -21.90
CA PRO A 246 5.31 -7.97 -22.00
C PRO A 246 6.03 -7.89 -20.68
N ILE A 247 5.45 -7.21 -19.67
CA ILE A 247 6.00 -7.12 -18.32
C ILE A 247 5.75 -8.45 -17.59
N GLU A 248 4.55 -9.01 -17.74
CA GLU A 248 4.17 -10.31 -17.19
C GLU A 248 5.09 -11.41 -17.69
N GLU A 249 5.40 -11.45 -19.00
CA GLU A 249 6.28 -12.44 -19.59
C GLU A 249 7.67 -12.48 -18.93
N VAL A 250 8.20 -11.33 -18.54
CA VAL A 250 9.48 -11.28 -17.82
C VAL A 250 9.31 -11.73 -16.37
N LEU A 251 8.40 -11.09 -15.63
CA LEU A 251 8.28 -11.30 -14.19
C LEU A 251 7.83 -12.74 -13.84
N MET A 252 6.92 -13.35 -14.63
CA MET A 252 6.42 -14.69 -14.34
C MET A 252 7.40 -15.82 -14.67
N ASN A 253 8.43 -15.53 -15.47
CA ASN A 253 9.46 -16.50 -15.83
C ASN A 253 10.75 -16.39 -15.01
N LEU A 254 10.80 -15.52 -14.01
CA LEU A 254 11.96 -15.40 -13.12
C LEU A 254 12.23 -16.70 -12.39
N GLU A 255 13.51 -17.05 -12.25
CA GLU A 255 13.93 -18.15 -11.40
C GLU A 255 13.62 -17.84 -9.93
N SER A 256 13.25 -18.85 -9.17
CA SER A 256 12.97 -18.72 -7.74
C SER A 256 13.62 -19.83 -6.93
N GLU A 257 14.07 -19.50 -5.73
CA GLU A 257 14.44 -20.48 -4.71
C GLU A 257 13.39 -20.45 -3.59
N GLU A 258 12.83 -21.60 -3.29
CA GLU A 258 11.88 -21.73 -2.17
C GLU A 258 12.65 -22.02 -0.87
N SER A 259 12.43 -21.19 0.14
CA SER A 259 12.85 -21.45 1.51
C SER A 259 11.66 -21.85 2.39
N SER A 260 11.90 -22.70 3.38
CA SER A 260 10.86 -23.07 4.34
C SER A 260 10.41 -21.82 5.12
N ILE A 261 9.09 -21.63 5.21
CA ILE A 261 8.55 -20.55 6.02
C ILE A 261 8.82 -20.85 7.50
N GLU A 262 9.61 -20.02 8.14
CA GLU A 262 9.88 -20.07 9.57
C GLU A 262 9.08 -18.98 10.29
N THR A 263 8.42 -19.35 11.38
CA THR A 263 7.70 -18.40 12.23
C THR A 263 8.51 -18.14 13.48
N GLY A 264 8.86 -16.91 13.74
CA GLY A 264 9.55 -16.44 14.93
C GLY A 264 8.75 -15.41 15.70
N VAL A 265 9.10 -15.22 16.97
CA VAL A 265 8.59 -14.11 17.77
C VAL A 265 9.79 -13.27 18.22
N ASN A 266 9.79 -11.99 17.89
CA ASN A 266 10.83 -11.07 18.32
C ASN A 266 10.77 -10.77 19.82
N ASP A 267 11.85 -10.22 20.38
CA ASP A 267 11.95 -9.86 21.80
C ASP A 267 10.86 -8.88 22.27
N ASN A 268 10.25 -8.14 21.35
CA ASN A 268 9.12 -7.23 21.59
C ASN A 268 7.74 -7.87 21.41
N GLY A 269 7.66 -9.19 21.17
CA GLY A 269 6.41 -9.94 21.03
C GLY A 269 5.76 -9.86 19.65
N THR A 270 6.45 -9.33 18.64
CA THR A 270 5.98 -9.30 17.26
C THR A 270 6.29 -10.64 16.56
N TYR A 271 5.32 -11.18 15.84
CA TYR A 271 5.53 -12.38 15.01
C TYR A 271 6.27 -11.99 13.75
N ASN A 272 7.38 -12.71 13.47
CA ASN A 272 8.05 -12.68 12.18
C ASN A 272 7.68 -13.92 11.39
N LEU A 273 7.40 -13.72 10.11
CA LEU A 273 7.39 -14.75 9.09
C LEU A 273 8.66 -14.55 8.28
N ASP A 274 9.52 -15.54 8.23
CA ASP A 274 10.76 -15.53 7.45
C ASP A 274 10.72 -16.70 6.48
N GLY A 275 11.33 -16.54 5.28
CA GLY A 275 11.25 -17.53 4.23
C GLY A 275 10.12 -17.26 3.22
N GLY A 276 10.02 -18.12 2.24
CA GLY A 276 9.13 -18.00 1.10
C GLY A 276 9.89 -18.24 -0.20
N ALA A 277 9.43 -17.62 -1.30
CA ALA A 277 10.12 -17.68 -2.57
C ALA A 277 10.93 -16.39 -2.79
N ASP A 278 12.24 -16.53 -2.95
CA ASP A 278 13.13 -15.46 -3.40
C ASP A 278 13.23 -15.53 -4.93
N PHE A 279 12.96 -14.41 -5.61
CA PHE A 279 13.03 -14.32 -7.08
C PHE A 279 14.36 -13.70 -7.50
N PHE A 280 14.96 -14.28 -8.53
CA PHE A 280 16.23 -13.82 -9.09
C PHE A 280 16.04 -13.30 -10.50
N MET A 281 16.64 -12.16 -10.79
CA MET A 281 16.58 -11.51 -12.09
C MET A 281 17.98 -11.40 -12.68
N SER A 282 18.20 -12.00 -13.83
CA SER A 282 19.42 -11.81 -14.61
C SER A 282 19.47 -10.42 -15.24
N GLN A 283 20.65 -10.02 -15.71
CA GLN A 283 20.80 -8.71 -16.38
C GLN A 283 19.97 -8.61 -17.67
N ASP A 284 19.83 -9.71 -18.40
CA ASP A 284 19.04 -9.72 -19.64
C ASP A 284 17.54 -9.59 -19.33
N GLU A 285 17.05 -10.25 -18.26
CA GLU A 285 15.67 -10.10 -17.78
C GLU A 285 15.41 -8.68 -17.27
N PHE A 286 16.35 -8.10 -16.50
CA PHE A 286 16.24 -6.71 -16.04
C PHE A 286 16.14 -5.74 -17.21
N ASN A 287 16.98 -5.90 -18.23
CA ASN A 287 16.93 -5.06 -19.43
C ASN A 287 15.61 -5.22 -20.19
N SER A 288 15.13 -6.47 -20.33
CA SER A 288 13.85 -6.77 -20.98
C SER A 288 12.67 -6.17 -20.21
N LEU A 289 12.67 -6.27 -18.87
CA LEU A 289 11.68 -5.63 -18.02
C LEU A 289 11.69 -4.12 -18.19
N LYS A 290 12.87 -3.51 -18.13
CA LYS A 290 13.05 -2.07 -18.32
C LYS A 290 12.51 -1.58 -19.65
N GLU A 291 12.79 -2.30 -20.75
CA GLU A 291 12.28 -1.97 -22.08
C GLU A 291 10.75 -2.07 -22.14
N ALA A 292 10.16 -3.15 -21.59
CA ALA A 292 8.71 -3.34 -21.57
C ALA A 292 8.00 -2.26 -20.74
N VAL A 293 8.54 -1.96 -19.56
CA VAL A 293 8.01 -0.90 -18.67
C VAL A 293 8.10 0.47 -19.33
N ASN A 294 9.25 0.81 -19.93
CA ASN A 294 9.44 2.08 -20.65
C ASN A 294 8.45 2.22 -21.80
N ALA A 295 8.24 1.16 -22.59
CA ALA A 295 7.31 1.17 -23.71
C ALA A 295 5.87 1.42 -23.24
N LEU A 296 5.40 0.67 -22.25
CA LEU A 296 4.04 0.84 -21.70
C LEU A 296 3.85 2.21 -21.07
N ARG A 297 4.78 2.64 -20.21
CA ARG A 297 4.74 3.95 -19.57
C ARG A 297 4.66 5.08 -20.61
N ASN A 298 5.48 5.02 -21.64
CA ASN A 298 5.47 6.04 -22.68
C ASN A 298 4.12 6.07 -23.43
N SER A 299 3.53 4.92 -23.73
CA SER A 299 2.22 4.87 -24.38
C SER A 299 1.11 5.47 -23.50
N ILE A 300 1.18 5.29 -22.17
CA ILE A 300 0.26 5.89 -21.22
C ILE A 300 0.40 7.42 -21.19
N VAL A 301 1.60 7.95 -21.06
CA VAL A 301 1.82 9.40 -20.89
C VAL A 301 1.68 10.18 -22.21
N GLU A 302 1.89 9.52 -23.35
CA GLU A 302 1.70 10.12 -24.68
C GLU A 302 0.28 9.91 -25.22
N SER A 303 -0.60 9.21 -24.48
CA SER A 303 -2.00 8.91 -24.89
C SER A 303 -2.11 8.04 -26.14
N GLU A 304 -1.22 7.05 -26.27
CA GLU A 304 -1.15 6.15 -27.42
C GLU A 304 -1.81 4.78 -27.15
N ILE A 305 -2.40 4.57 -25.95
CA ILE A 305 -3.00 3.33 -25.48
C ILE A 305 -4.53 3.36 -25.49
#